data_694503a17266b467e3a2a031a6045b70
#
_entry.id   694503a17266b467e3a2a031a6045b70
#
_cell.length_a   1.000
_cell.length_b   1.000
_cell.length_c   1.000
_cell.angle_alpha   90.00
_cell.angle_beta   90.00
_cell.angle_gamma   90.00
#
_symmetry.space_group_name_H-M   'P 1'
#
loop_
_entity.id
_entity.type
_entity.pdbx_description
1 polymer ?
#
loop_
_entity_poly.entity_id
_entity_poly.type
_entity_poly.pdbx_seq_one_letter_code
_entity_poly.pdbx_strand_id
1 'polypeptide(L)'
;ICSTSGQISNFNLVENKIVSTAIEFEKSTIKIVEIDLLKNKNIEELGLVVKNELFNKNLKSLVVISEGSYVNGTELVNELEKQTNNSLPIFGGLAGDKVAFLKTIVGLNKEAEEGKVVVIGFYGDEINFSSGCEGGWSDYGPEREVTLSEKNVLYKIGDRYALDIYKEYLGKYADELPSSALYFPLSMKENKDSSSVVRTI
;
A
#
# COMPACT_ATOMS: atom_id res chain seq x y z
N ILE A 1 8.52 10.04 8.16
CA ILE A 1 7.45 9.82 9.13
C ILE A 1 6.14 9.50 8.40
N CYS A 2 5.30 8.61 8.95
CA CYS A 2 3.96 8.37 8.44
C CYS A 2 3.01 8.02 9.60
N SER A 3 1.72 8.25 9.41
CA SER A 3 0.67 7.73 10.28
C SER A 3 0.50 6.23 10.05
N THR A 4 0.04 5.51 11.08
CA THR A 4 -0.17 4.06 11.03
C THR A 4 -1.39 3.67 11.85
N SER A 5 -2.01 2.54 11.51
CA SER A 5 -3.12 1.97 12.29
C SER A 5 -2.67 1.40 13.63
N GLY A 6 -1.41 1.00 13.74
CA GLY A 6 -0.76 0.52 14.96
C GLY A 6 0.74 0.38 14.73
N GLN A 7 1.51 0.31 15.77
CA GLN A 7 2.96 0.22 15.71
C GLN A 7 3.43 -1.11 16.32
N ILE A 8 4.49 -1.68 15.74
CA ILE A 8 5.13 -2.89 16.26
C ILE A 8 6.43 -2.47 16.95
N SER A 9 6.55 -2.79 18.22
CA SER A 9 7.77 -2.56 19.01
C SER A 9 8.05 -3.78 19.87
N ASN A 10 9.28 -4.31 19.79
CA ASN A 10 9.69 -5.49 20.56
C ASN A 10 8.70 -6.67 20.44
N PHE A 11 8.26 -6.98 19.22
CA PHE A 11 7.28 -8.04 18.92
C PHE A 11 5.87 -7.84 19.50
N ASN A 12 5.57 -6.67 20.01
CA ASN A 12 4.25 -6.32 20.51
C ASN A 12 3.61 -5.24 19.65
N LEU A 13 2.30 -5.37 19.42
CA LEU A 13 1.50 -4.30 18.88
C LEU A 13 1.29 -3.24 19.97
N VAL A 14 1.64 -2.01 19.67
CA VAL A 14 1.44 -0.86 20.54
C VAL A 14 0.60 0.19 19.84
N GLU A 15 -0.25 0.86 20.61
CA GLU A 15 -1.11 1.93 20.10
C GLU A 15 -0.79 3.26 20.76
N ASN A 16 -1.10 4.36 20.05
CA ASN A 16 -0.90 5.72 20.53
C ASN A 16 0.55 6.00 20.96
N LYS A 17 1.49 5.39 20.25
CA LYS A 17 2.93 5.55 20.46
C LYS A 17 3.59 6.00 19.17
N ILE A 18 4.79 6.55 19.30
CA ILE A 18 5.69 6.78 18.18
C ILE A 18 6.77 5.70 18.26
N VAL A 19 6.94 4.96 17.16
CA VAL A 19 8.04 4.02 17.00
C VAL A 19 8.97 4.57 15.93
N SER A 20 10.26 4.63 16.22
CA SER A 20 11.28 5.08 15.28
C SER A 20 12.40 4.06 15.18
N THR A 21 12.96 3.95 13.98
CA THR A 21 14.13 3.12 13.69
C THR A 21 15.20 4.00 13.08
N ALA A 22 16.40 3.93 13.63
CA ALA A 22 17.59 4.54 13.04
C ALA A 22 18.42 3.44 12.37
N ILE A 23 18.84 3.71 11.14
CA ILE A 23 19.67 2.77 10.36
C ILE A 23 20.91 3.51 9.90
N GLU A 24 22.09 2.94 10.17
CA GLU A 24 23.36 3.42 9.67
C GLU A 24 23.92 2.40 8.66
N PHE A 25 24.32 2.88 7.49
CA PHE A 25 24.91 2.06 6.44
C PHE A 25 26.41 2.32 6.34
N GLU A 26 27.21 1.27 6.40
CA GLU A 26 28.67 1.38 6.24
C GLU A 26 29.12 1.51 4.77
N LYS A 27 28.43 0.80 3.86
CA LYS A 27 28.84 0.64 2.45
C LYS A 27 27.76 0.98 1.44
N SER A 28 26.53 1.19 1.90
CA SER A 28 25.40 1.53 1.06
C SER A 28 24.98 2.96 1.28
N THR A 29 24.32 3.56 0.31
CA THR A 29 23.78 4.93 0.41
C THR A 29 22.31 4.94 0.08
N ILE A 30 21.63 5.97 0.55
CA ILE A 30 20.24 6.24 0.22
C ILE A 30 20.08 7.62 -0.40
N LYS A 31 19.11 7.75 -1.28
CA LYS A 31 18.58 9.05 -1.73
C LYS A 31 17.06 9.01 -1.58
N ILE A 32 16.50 10.11 -1.12
CA ILE A 32 15.07 10.18 -0.79
C ILE A 32 14.44 11.34 -1.56
N VAL A 33 13.25 11.11 -2.10
CA VAL A 33 12.42 12.16 -2.70
C VAL A 33 11.05 12.17 -2.04
N GLU A 34 10.48 13.35 -1.85
CA GLU A 34 9.10 13.56 -1.44
C GLU A 34 8.35 14.21 -2.59
N ILE A 35 7.18 13.68 -2.90
CA ILE A 35 6.28 14.19 -3.94
C ILE A 35 4.94 14.55 -3.30
N ASP A 36 4.38 15.68 -3.69
CA ASP A 36 3.09 16.19 -3.24
C ASP A 36 2.08 16.05 -4.37
N LEU A 37 1.17 15.10 -4.27
CA LEU A 37 0.16 14.82 -5.29
C LEU A 37 -1.04 15.79 -5.24
N LEU A 38 -1.22 16.51 -4.13
CA LEU A 38 -2.26 17.54 -4.03
C LEU A 38 -1.85 18.85 -4.71
N LYS A 39 -0.55 19.05 -4.98
CA LYS A 39 -0.02 20.23 -5.65
C LYS A 39 0.19 20.00 -7.15
N ASN A 40 -0.86 19.60 -7.85
CA ASN A 40 -0.90 19.45 -9.32
C ASN A 40 0.05 18.38 -9.92
N LYS A 41 0.44 17.38 -9.13
CA LYS A 41 1.18 16.23 -9.65
C LYS A 41 0.28 15.00 -9.69
N ASN A 42 0.26 14.36 -10.84
CA ASN A 42 -0.39 13.06 -11.01
C ASN A 42 0.61 11.92 -10.80
N ILE A 43 0.13 10.68 -10.82
CA ILE A 43 0.97 9.50 -10.64
C ILE A 43 2.05 9.36 -11.73
N GLU A 44 1.77 9.75 -12.96
CA GLU A 44 2.75 9.71 -14.06
C GLU A 44 3.90 10.70 -13.83
N GLU A 45 3.59 11.92 -13.40
CA GLU A 45 4.60 12.90 -13.02
C GLU A 45 5.44 12.43 -11.82
N LEU A 46 4.82 11.75 -10.86
CA LEU A 46 5.53 11.11 -9.75
C LEU A 46 6.56 10.10 -10.30
N GLY A 47 6.15 9.23 -11.19
CA GLY A 47 7.04 8.24 -11.80
C GLY A 47 8.23 8.89 -12.50
N LEU A 48 8.02 9.97 -13.24
CA LEU A 48 9.08 10.73 -13.88
C LEU A 48 10.04 11.40 -12.89
N VAL A 49 9.53 11.98 -11.80
CA VAL A 49 10.37 12.56 -10.75
C VAL A 49 11.23 11.48 -10.10
N VAL A 50 10.65 10.34 -9.75
CA VAL A 50 11.38 9.20 -9.16
C VAL A 50 12.48 8.74 -10.11
N LYS A 51 12.18 8.59 -11.40
CA LYS A 51 13.16 8.22 -12.41
C LYS A 51 14.31 9.22 -12.50
N ASN A 52 13.99 10.49 -12.65
CA ASN A 52 15.00 11.53 -12.84
C ASN A 52 15.89 11.72 -11.60
N GLU A 53 15.31 11.60 -10.41
CA GLU A 53 16.00 11.85 -9.16
C GLU A 53 16.74 10.64 -8.61
N LEU A 54 16.16 9.42 -8.75
CA LEU A 54 16.69 8.26 -8.07
C LEU A 54 17.40 7.28 -9.01
N PHE A 55 17.08 7.24 -10.31
CA PHE A 55 17.63 6.19 -11.16
C PHE A 55 19.07 6.44 -11.56
N ASN A 56 19.89 5.45 -11.27
CA ASN A 56 21.26 5.30 -11.76
C ASN A 56 21.64 3.81 -11.74
N LYS A 57 22.80 3.49 -12.30
CA LYS A 57 23.29 2.10 -12.42
C LYS A 57 23.50 1.35 -11.10
N ASN A 58 23.58 2.05 -9.97
CA ASN A 58 23.81 1.47 -8.66
C ASN A 58 22.53 1.34 -7.82
N LEU A 59 21.39 1.76 -8.34
CA LEU A 59 20.09 1.61 -7.66
C LEU A 59 19.72 0.13 -7.57
N LYS A 60 19.42 -0.35 -6.36
CA LYS A 60 19.12 -1.76 -6.06
C LYS A 60 17.66 -2.01 -5.72
N SER A 61 17.00 -1.02 -5.11
CA SER A 61 15.61 -1.15 -4.68
C SER A 61 14.99 0.21 -4.41
N LEU A 62 13.66 0.24 -4.45
CA LEU A 62 12.85 1.36 -3.98
C LEU A 62 12.02 0.95 -2.76
N VAL A 63 11.97 1.81 -1.76
CA VAL A 63 11.00 1.71 -0.67
C VAL A 63 10.06 2.91 -0.75
N VAL A 64 8.76 2.65 -0.78
CA VAL A 64 7.72 3.65 -0.99
C VAL A 64 6.84 3.73 0.26
N ILE A 65 6.69 4.93 0.79
CA ILE A 65 5.75 5.24 1.86
C ILE A 65 4.79 6.28 1.31
N SER A 66 3.55 5.91 1.13
CA SER A 66 2.54 6.77 0.52
C SER A 66 1.44 7.11 1.51
N GLU A 67 0.90 8.29 1.39
CA GLU A 67 -0.39 8.63 1.96
C GLU A 67 -1.46 7.68 1.39
N GLY A 68 -2.44 7.29 2.18
CA GLY A 68 -3.34 6.18 1.87
C GLY A 68 -4.76 6.56 1.45
N SER A 69 -5.16 7.84 1.60
CA SER A 69 -6.54 8.28 1.31
C SER A 69 -6.72 8.79 -0.13
N TYR A 70 -5.71 9.48 -0.65
CA TYR A 70 -5.75 10.09 -1.99
C TYR A 70 -4.98 9.30 -3.06
N VAL A 71 -4.18 8.32 -2.65
CA VAL A 71 -3.30 7.58 -3.54
C VAL A 71 -3.83 6.18 -3.81
N ASN A 72 -4.08 5.87 -5.07
CA ASN A 72 -4.34 4.49 -5.48
C ASN A 72 -3.02 3.71 -5.50
N GLY A 73 -2.84 2.80 -4.55
CA GLY A 73 -1.61 2.02 -4.41
C GLY A 73 -1.27 1.18 -5.64
N THR A 74 -2.28 0.64 -6.34
CA THR A 74 -2.07 -0.14 -7.57
C THR A 74 -1.55 0.75 -8.69
N GLU A 75 -2.14 1.92 -8.91
CA GLU A 75 -1.67 2.88 -9.92
C GLU A 75 -0.24 3.35 -9.62
N LEU A 76 0.07 3.59 -8.33
CA LEU A 76 1.40 3.99 -7.89
C LEU A 76 2.45 2.91 -8.18
N VAL A 77 2.18 1.67 -7.81
CA VAL A 77 3.11 0.55 -8.04
C VAL A 77 3.29 0.33 -9.54
N ASN A 78 2.22 0.27 -10.32
CA ASN A 78 2.27 0.07 -11.76
C ASN A 78 3.11 1.17 -12.46
N GLU A 79 2.97 2.42 -12.05
CA GLU A 79 3.76 3.51 -12.64
C GLU A 79 5.25 3.38 -12.28
N LEU A 80 5.57 3.03 -11.05
CA LEU A 80 6.97 2.81 -10.65
C LEU A 80 7.58 1.59 -11.36
N GLU A 81 6.85 0.49 -11.50
CA GLU A 81 7.28 -0.69 -12.26
C GLU A 81 7.54 -0.36 -13.72
N LYS A 82 6.66 0.43 -14.34
CA LYS A 82 6.85 0.94 -15.72
C LYS A 82 8.14 1.75 -15.83
N GLN A 83 8.44 2.64 -14.88
CA GLN A 83 9.68 3.42 -14.92
C GLN A 83 10.93 2.57 -14.69
N THR A 84 10.84 1.50 -13.91
CA THR A 84 11.94 0.55 -13.65
C THR A 84 12.05 -0.56 -14.71
N ASN A 85 11.15 -0.63 -15.69
CA ASN A 85 11.00 -1.76 -16.61
C ASN A 85 10.90 -3.11 -15.86
N ASN A 86 10.23 -3.13 -14.72
CA ASN A 86 10.10 -4.30 -13.84
C ASN A 86 11.45 -4.92 -13.40
N SER A 87 12.51 -4.13 -13.38
CA SER A 87 13.88 -4.63 -13.11
C SER A 87 14.33 -4.47 -11.66
N LEU A 88 13.61 -3.69 -10.86
CA LEU A 88 13.97 -3.37 -9.48
C LEU A 88 12.88 -3.81 -8.51
N PRO A 89 13.24 -4.41 -7.38
CA PRO A 89 12.29 -4.69 -6.31
C PRO A 89 11.77 -3.39 -5.70
N ILE A 90 10.43 -3.33 -5.52
CA ILE A 90 9.73 -2.21 -4.91
C ILE A 90 9.02 -2.73 -3.66
N PHE A 91 9.26 -2.09 -2.54
CA PHE A 91 8.65 -2.41 -1.25
C PHE A 91 7.95 -1.18 -0.69
N GLY A 92 7.06 -1.38 0.28
CA GLY A 92 6.46 -0.26 0.96
C GLY A 92 5.03 -0.50 1.37
N GLY A 93 4.31 0.60 1.58
CA GLY A 93 2.91 0.55 1.99
C GLY A 93 2.27 1.92 2.05
N LEU A 94 0.96 1.88 2.23
CA LEU A 94 0.14 3.05 2.45
C LEU A 94 0.08 3.36 3.95
N ALA A 95 0.11 4.64 4.30
CA ALA A 95 -0.13 5.11 5.66
C ALA A 95 -1.55 4.78 6.11
N GLY A 96 -1.74 4.53 7.38
CA GLY A 96 -3.04 4.21 7.97
C GLY A 96 -3.43 5.15 9.11
N ASP A 97 -4.70 5.13 9.51
CA ASP A 97 -5.26 5.95 10.58
C ASP A 97 -6.19 5.18 11.53
N LYS A 98 -5.96 3.88 11.70
CA LYS A 98 -6.84 2.96 12.43
C LYS A 98 -8.17 2.74 11.70
N VAL A 99 -9.29 2.88 12.43
CA VAL A 99 -10.65 2.65 11.93
C VAL A 99 -11.38 3.95 11.56
N ALA A 100 -10.72 5.09 11.69
CA ALA A 100 -11.36 6.38 11.51
C ALA A 100 -11.57 6.73 10.03
N PHE A 101 -10.67 6.28 9.14
CA PHE A 101 -10.68 6.58 7.70
C PHE A 101 -10.80 8.08 7.41
N LEU A 102 -10.19 8.91 8.27
CA LEU A 102 -10.32 10.36 8.20
C LEU A 102 -9.10 11.00 7.56
N LYS A 103 -7.91 10.58 7.98
CA LYS A 103 -6.69 11.27 7.59
C LYS A 103 -5.45 10.38 7.72
N THR A 104 -4.70 10.27 6.64
CA THR A 104 -3.36 9.70 6.66
C THR A 104 -2.33 10.75 6.25
N ILE A 105 -1.15 10.68 6.84
CA ILE A 105 -0.11 11.67 6.61
C ILE A 105 1.26 11.01 6.44
N VAL A 106 2.06 11.62 5.56
CA VAL A 106 3.46 11.23 5.30
C VAL A 106 4.31 12.50 5.23
N GLY A 107 5.56 12.42 5.60
CA GLY A 107 6.47 13.55 5.51
C GLY A 107 7.94 13.16 5.58
N LEU A 108 8.79 14.01 4.98
CA LEU A 108 10.24 13.86 4.93
C LEU A 108 10.90 15.11 5.53
N ASN A 109 11.63 14.96 6.65
CA ASN A 109 12.41 16.02 7.32
C ASN A 109 11.61 17.29 7.72
N LYS A 110 10.29 17.21 7.72
CA LYS A 110 9.37 18.30 8.10
C LYS A 110 8.05 17.72 8.59
N GLU A 111 7.10 18.59 8.86
CA GLU A 111 5.73 18.17 9.21
C GLU A 111 5.12 17.24 8.15
N ALA A 112 4.46 16.18 8.62
CA ALA A 112 3.79 15.24 7.74
C ALA A 112 2.42 15.78 7.30
N GLU A 113 2.09 15.61 6.03
CA GLU A 113 0.88 16.14 5.40
C GLU A 113 0.16 15.06 4.59
N GLU A 114 -1.07 15.33 4.22
CA GLU A 114 -1.86 14.51 3.28
C GLU A 114 -1.31 14.64 1.85
N GLY A 115 -1.61 13.65 1.02
CA GLY A 115 -1.22 13.64 -0.40
C GLY A 115 0.27 13.50 -0.67
N LYS A 116 1.08 13.18 0.33
CA LYS A 116 2.52 12.99 0.18
C LYS A 116 2.89 11.55 -0.12
N VAL A 117 3.88 11.40 -0.98
CA VAL A 117 4.56 10.13 -1.25
C VAL A 117 6.05 10.32 -1.05
N VAL A 118 6.66 9.48 -0.26
CA VAL A 118 8.10 9.43 -0.03
C VAL A 118 8.66 8.18 -0.69
N VAL A 119 9.63 8.33 -1.57
CA VAL A 119 10.32 7.23 -2.22
C VAL A 119 11.81 7.27 -1.85
N ILE A 120 12.30 6.14 -1.37
CA ILE A 120 13.68 5.95 -0.92
C ILE A 120 14.36 5.00 -1.90
N GLY A 121 15.38 5.48 -2.57
CA GLY A 121 16.28 4.67 -3.38
C GLY A 121 17.45 4.17 -2.55
N PHE A 122 17.75 2.89 -2.66
CA PHE A 122 18.88 2.24 -2.00
C PHE A 122 19.97 1.87 -3.02
N TYR A 123 21.21 2.18 -2.72
CA TYR A 123 22.34 2.03 -3.64
C TYR A 123 23.51 1.31 -2.99
N GLY A 124 24.19 0.52 -3.80
CA GLY A 124 25.42 -0.19 -3.41
C GLY A 124 25.33 -1.69 -3.64
N ASP A 125 26.46 -2.33 -3.86
CA ASP A 125 26.52 -3.76 -4.21
C ASP A 125 26.41 -4.67 -2.98
N GLU A 126 26.61 -4.15 -1.78
CA GLU A 126 26.60 -4.89 -0.52
C GLU A 126 25.18 -4.99 0.10
N ILE A 127 24.17 -4.32 -0.47
CA ILE A 127 22.80 -4.38 0.04
C ILE A 127 21.98 -5.41 -0.73
N ASN A 128 21.30 -6.28 0.01
CA ASN A 128 20.36 -7.26 -0.54
C ASN A 128 18.97 -7.04 0.08
N PHE A 129 17.96 -7.25 -0.71
CA PHE A 129 16.55 -7.12 -0.30
C PHE A 129 15.84 -8.47 -0.42
N SER A 130 15.03 -8.76 0.57
CA SER A 130 14.06 -9.84 0.53
C SER A 130 12.75 -9.37 1.16
N SER A 131 11.64 -9.93 0.73
CA SER A 131 10.33 -9.66 1.29
C SER A 131 9.62 -10.95 1.66
N GLY A 132 8.73 -10.86 2.62
CA GLY A 132 7.76 -11.89 2.95
C GLY A 132 6.37 -11.26 3.03
N CYS A 133 5.37 -12.01 2.62
CA CYS A 133 3.97 -11.61 2.76
C CYS A 133 3.22 -12.81 3.35
N GLU A 134 2.72 -12.63 4.55
CA GLU A 134 1.94 -13.66 5.26
C GLU A 134 0.58 -13.08 5.62
N GLY A 135 -0.46 -13.88 5.42
CA GLY A 135 -1.83 -13.53 5.77
C GLY A 135 -2.36 -14.44 6.88
N GLY A 136 -3.13 -13.86 7.80
CA GLY A 136 -3.83 -14.61 8.86
C GLY A 136 -5.27 -15.01 8.51
N TRP A 137 -5.66 -14.88 7.23
CA TRP A 137 -7.03 -15.07 6.77
C TRP A 137 -7.19 -16.44 6.14
N SER A 138 -8.36 -17.06 6.37
CA SER A 138 -8.79 -18.27 5.68
C SER A 138 -10.00 -17.96 4.81
N ASP A 139 -10.04 -18.52 3.62
CA ASP A 139 -11.16 -18.34 2.69
C ASP A 139 -12.47 -18.87 3.32
N TYR A 140 -13.55 -18.13 3.13
CA TYR A 140 -14.88 -18.49 3.57
C TYR A 140 -15.91 -18.25 2.46
N GLY A 141 -16.74 -19.26 2.20
CA GLY A 141 -17.76 -19.20 1.16
C GLY A 141 -17.28 -19.66 -0.22
N PRO A 142 -18.20 -19.77 -1.19
CA PRO A 142 -17.87 -20.18 -2.54
C PRO A 142 -17.19 -19.07 -3.35
N GLU A 143 -16.30 -19.45 -4.25
CA GLU A 143 -15.79 -18.56 -5.27
C GLU A 143 -16.92 -18.05 -6.18
N ARG A 144 -16.87 -16.78 -6.50
CA ARG A 144 -17.84 -16.10 -7.36
C ARG A 144 -17.12 -15.21 -8.37
N GLU A 145 -17.67 -15.12 -9.56
CA GLU A 145 -17.11 -14.30 -10.62
C GLU A 145 -17.46 -12.83 -10.42
N VAL A 146 -16.44 -11.97 -10.52
CA VAL A 146 -16.61 -10.51 -10.60
C VAL A 146 -17.08 -10.16 -12.02
N THR A 147 -18.28 -9.62 -12.14
CA THR A 147 -18.88 -9.30 -13.44
C THR A 147 -18.82 -7.81 -13.80
N LEU A 148 -18.61 -6.95 -12.81
CA LEU A 148 -18.44 -5.52 -13.05
C LEU A 148 -17.53 -4.90 -11.99
N SER A 149 -16.40 -4.34 -12.44
CA SER A 149 -15.49 -3.55 -11.61
C SER A 149 -14.84 -2.44 -12.45
N GLU A 150 -14.43 -1.37 -11.81
CA GLU A 150 -13.67 -0.30 -12.42
C GLU A 150 -12.58 0.17 -11.44
N LYS A 151 -11.32 0.07 -11.86
CA LYS A 151 -10.15 0.38 -11.02
C LYS A 151 -10.19 -0.40 -9.70
N ASN A 152 -10.31 0.29 -8.57
CA ASN A 152 -10.43 -0.28 -7.22
C ASN A 152 -11.88 -0.38 -6.73
N VAL A 153 -12.87 -0.16 -7.57
CA VAL A 153 -14.28 -0.24 -7.21
C VAL A 153 -14.91 -1.52 -7.75
N LEU A 154 -15.46 -2.33 -6.86
CA LEU A 154 -16.18 -3.55 -7.16
C LEU A 154 -17.69 -3.28 -7.14
N TYR A 155 -18.35 -3.39 -8.29
CA TYR A 155 -19.78 -3.12 -8.42
C TYR A 155 -20.64 -4.38 -8.34
N LYS A 156 -20.27 -5.45 -9.08
CA LYS A 156 -21.10 -6.65 -9.18
C LYS A 156 -20.28 -7.93 -9.09
N ILE A 157 -20.90 -8.92 -8.45
CA ILE A 157 -20.48 -10.32 -8.40
C ILE A 157 -21.66 -11.16 -8.92
N GLY A 158 -21.46 -11.82 -10.06
CA GLY A 158 -22.57 -12.42 -10.81
C GLY A 158 -23.59 -11.36 -11.18
N ASP A 159 -24.86 -11.61 -10.90
CA ASP A 159 -25.96 -10.70 -11.23
C ASP A 159 -26.31 -9.72 -10.10
N ARG A 160 -25.63 -9.80 -8.95
CA ARG A 160 -25.97 -9.02 -7.76
C ARG A 160 -24.95 -7.90 -7.50
N TYR A 161 -25.39 -6.84 -6.80
CA TYR A 161 -24.44 -5.85 -6.30
C TYR A 161 -23.51 -6.45 -5.24
N ALA A 162 -22.23 -6.14 -5.37
CA ALA A 162 -21.20 -6.67 -4.48
C ALA A 162 -21.44 -6.32 -3.01
N LEU A 163 -21.85 -5.09 -2.74
CA LEU A 163 -22.15 -4.61 -1.38
C LEU A 163 -23.31 -5.38 -0.73
N ASP A 164 -24.34 -5.78 -1.51
CA ASP A 164 -25.47 -6.52 -0.97
C ASP A 164 -25.05 -7.94 -0.56
N ILE A 165 -24.24 -8.60 -1.41
CA ILE A 165 -23.67 -9.90 -1.09
C ILE A 165 -22.78 -9.79 0.15
N TYR A 166 -21.93 -8.78 0.18
CA TYR A 166 -21.00 -8.58 1.28
C TYR A 166 -21.73 -8.36 2.62
N LYS A 167 -22.75 -7.52 2.65
CA LYS A 167 -23.60 -7.29 3.84
C LYS A 167 -24.32 -8.56 4.31
N GLU A 168 -24.75 -9.39 3.37
CA GLU A 168 -25.38 -10.70 3.68
C GLU A 168 -24.39 -11.62 4.42
N TYR A 169 -23.12 -11.67 3.97
CA TYR A 169 -22.08 -12.45 4.65
C TYR A 169 -21.66 -11.86 6.00
N LEU A 170 -21.64 -10.56 6.13
CA LEU A 170 -21.32 -9.86 7.38
C LEU A 170 -22.39 -10.07 8.46
N GLY A 171 -23.66 -10.25 8.06
CA GLY A 171 -24.76 -10.36 9.00
C GLY A 171 -24.83 -9.14 9.93
N LYS A 172 -24.76 -9.34 11.24
CA LYS A 172 -24.82 -8.27 12.24
C LYS A 172 -23.67 -7.25 12.13
N TYR A 173 -22.54 -7.62 11.55
CA TYR A 173 -21.41 -6.71 11.36
C TYR A 173 -21.61 -5.74 10.19
N ALA A 174 -22.66 -5.91 9.40
CA ALA A 174 -22.97 -4.98 8.30
C ALA A 174 -23.33 -3.56 8.82
N ASP A 175 -23.88 -3.46 10.02
CA ASP A 175 -24.24 -2.17 10.63
C ASP A 175 -22.99 -1.39 11.12
N GLU A 176 -21.85 -2.05 11.22
CA GLU A 176 -20.58 -1.48 11.65
C GLU A 176 -19.69 -1.06 10.46
N LEU A 177 -20.19 -1.11 9.23
CA LEU A 177 -19.44 -0.64 8.07
C LEU A 177 -19.20 0.89 8.14
N PRO A 178 -18.02 1.36 7.69
CA PRO A 178 -16.93 0.63 7.01
C PRO A 178 -15.96 -0.10 7.96
N SER A 179 -15.98 0.15 9.25
CA SER A 179 -14.98 -0.34 10.21
C SER A 179 -14.90 -1.87 10.26
N SER A 180 -16.02 -2.55 10.18
CA SER A 180 -16.07 -4.03 10.19
C SER A 180 -15.40 -4.66 8.97
N ALA A 181 -15.30 -3.94 7.85
CA ALA A 181 -14.65 -4.43 6.64
C ALA A 181 -13.16 -4.76 6.83
N LEU A 182 -12.49 -4.13 7.79
CA LEU A 182 -11.11 -4.44 8.15
C LEU A 182 -10.93 -5.86 8.69
N TYR A 183 -11.97 -6.44 9.27
CA TYR A 183 -11.94 -7.79 9.84
C TYR A 183 -12.36 -8.87 8.84
N PHE A 184 -12.94 -8.48 7.71
CA PHE A 184 -13.51 -9.40 6.71
C PHE A 184 -13.09 -9.01 5.29
N PRO A 185 -11.77 -9.02 4.98
CA PRO A 185 -11.30 -8.69 3.66
C PRO A 185 -11.77 -9.71 2.63
N LEU A 186 -11.71 -9.34 1.35
CA LEU A 186 -12.00 -10.26 0.25
C LEU A 186 -10.75 -11.01 -0.19
N SER A 187 -10.89 -12.32 -0.40
CA SER A 187 -9.91 -13.12 -1.12
C SER A 187 -10.24 -13.09 -2.60
N MET A 188 -9.30 -12.71 -3.43
CA MET A 188 -9.49 -12.54 -4.87
C MET A 188 -8.45 -13.35 -5.65
N LYS A 189 -8.86 -13.89 -6.79
CA LYS A 189 -7.99 -14.54 -7.77
C LYS A 189 -8.19 -13.87 -9.13
N GLU A 190 -7.12 -13.70 -9.88
CA GLU A 190 -7.21 -13.22 -11.25
C GLU A 190 -7.82 -14.28 -12.19
N ASN A 191 -7.45 -15.52 -11.96
CA ASN A 191 -7.98 -16.68 -12.63
C ASN A 191 -7.94 -17.91 -11.69
N LYS A 192 -8.50 -19.04 -12.12
CA LYS A 192 -8.60 -20.25 -11.28
C LYS A 192 -7.25 -20.82 -10.83
N ASP A 193 -6.21 -20.60 -11.60
CA ASP A 193 -4.87 -21.15 -11.36
C ASP A 193 -3.93 -20.16 -10.64
N SER A 194 -4.36 -18.92 -10.47
CA SER A 194 -3.56 -17.90 -9.76
C SER A 194 -3.66 -18.06 -8.25
N SER A 195 -2.61 -17.62 -7.55
CA SER A 195 -2.64 -17.49 -6.09
C SER A 195 -3.68 -16.45 -5.68
N SER A 196 -4.34 -16.69 -4.55
CA SER A 196 -5.27 -15.70 -3.99
C SER A 196 -4.53 -14.49 -3.42
N VAL A 197 -5.16 -13.34 -3.56
CA VAL A 197 -4.68 -12.09 -2.98
C VAL A 197 -5.79 -11.52 -2.09
N VAL A 198 -5.44 -11.20 -0.85
CA VAL A 198 -6.38 -10.57 0.09
C VAL A 198 -6.46 -9.08 -0.19
N ARG A 199 -7.68 -8.56 -0.25
CA ARG A 199 -7.97 -7.13 -0.44
C ARG A 199 -8.90 -6.65 0.66
N THR A 200 -8.47 -5.64 1.39
CA THR A 200 -9.32 -4.90 2.31
C THR A 200 -10.27 -4.00 1.52
N ILE A 201 -11.48 -3.86 2.01
CA ILE A 201 -12.55 -3.08 1.38
C ILE A 201 -12.54 -1.68 1.99
#